data_8c038a3ac9a0a2e314e327ce5cb39198
#
_entry.id   8c038a3ac9a0a2e314e327ce5cb39198
#
_cell.length_a   1.000
_cell.length_b   1.000
_cell.length_c   1.000
_cell.angle_alpha   90.00
_cell.angle_beta   90.00
_cell.angle_gamma   90.00
#
_symmetry.space_group_name_H-M   'P 1'
#
loop_
_entity.id
_entity.type
_entity.pdbx_description
1 polymer ?
#
loop_
_entity_poly.entity_id
_entity_poly.type
_entity_poly.pdbx_seq_one_letter_code
_entity_poly.pdbx_strand_id
1 'polypeptide(L)'
;RDSSTSRGLGDVYKRQIMWNNNLKYGDIYLQNEIEQSKYNFEYSDADRLFKLFDAYQQEVDNCINAELVLPAYDYVLKCSHTFNLLDARGVISKDERINFINRVRTMASAVAKLYVQQREKLGFPLLCR
;
A
#
# COMPACT_ATOMS: atom_id res chain seq x y z
N ARG A 1 -17.00 -0.14 -13.93
CA ARG A 1 -17.34 -1.12 -14.55
C ARG A 1 -16.72 -2.32 -13.98
N ASP A 2 -16.34 -2.88 -13.56
CA ASP A 2 -15.75 -3.81 -13.04
C ASP A 2 -16.40 -4.94 -12.47
N SER A 3 -17.43 -5.40 -12.99
CA SER A 3 -18.09 -6.62 -12.60
C SER A 3 -17.12 -7.78 -12.81
N SER A 4 -17.37 -8.89 -12.17
CA SER A 4 -16.57 -10.09 -12.35
C SER A 4 -16.55 -10.52 -13.79
N THR A 5 -17.68 -10.44 -14.49
CA THR A 5 -17.76 -10.83 -15.87
C THR A 5 -16.86 -9.95 -16.72
N SER A 6 -16.90 -8.65 -16.47
CA SER A 6 -16.04 -7.72 -17.19
C SER A 6 -14.58 -8.00 -16.94
N ARG A 7 -14.22 -8.36 -15.73
CA ARG A 7 -12.86 -8.67 -15.40
C ARG A 7 -12.39 -9.93 -16.14
N GLY A 8 -13.21 -10.96 -16.20
CA GLY A 8 -12.84 -12.17 -16.90
C GLY A 8 -12.64 -11.93 -18.38
N LEU A 9 -13.54 -11.18 -19.01
CA LEU A 9 -13.37 -10.85 -20.42
C LEU A 9 -12.15 -9.97 -20.64
N GLY A 10 -11.87 -9.06 -19.74
CA GLY A 10 -10.71 -8.21 -19.84
C GLY A 10 -9.42 -9.00 -19.78
N ASP A 11 -9.36 -10.02 -18.95
CA ASP A 11 -8.18 -10.86 -18.84
C ASP A 11 -7.92 -11.64 -20.12
N VAL A 12 -8.96 -12.17 -20.73
CA VAL A 12 -8.84 -12.90 -22.00
C VAL A 12 -8.32 -11.95 -23.09
N TYR A 13 -8.93 -10.76 -23.16
CA TYR A 13 -8.49 -9.78 -24.13
C TYR A 13 -7.03 -9.40 -23.92
N LYS A 14 -6.61 -9.14 -22.68
CA LYS A 14 -5.23 -8.73 -22.41
C LYS A 14 -4.23 -9.77 -22.85
N ARG A 15 -4.57 -11.02 -22.72
CA ARG A 15 -3.66 -12.09 -23.12
C ARG A 15 -3.46 -12.16 -24.63
N GLN A 16 -4.44 -11.66 -25.39
CA GLN A 16 -4.38 -11.75 -26.84
C GLN A 16 -3.88 -10.49 -27.51
N ILE A 17 -3.85 -9.38 -26.82
CA ILE A 17 -3.36 -8.14 -27.39
C ILE A 17 -1.85 -8.22 -27.55
N MET A 18 -1.39 -7.88 -28.74
CA MET A 18 0.05 -7.87 -29.01
C MET A 18 0.64 -6.56 -28.50
N TRP A 19 1.68 -6.71 -27.69
CA TRP A 19 2.37 -5.54 -27.20
C TRP A 19 3.34 -5.02 -28.26
N ASN A 20 4.03 -5.94 -28.90
CA ASN A 20 4.88 -5.59 -30.04
C ASN A 20 4.87 -6.81 -30.98
N ASN A 21 5.81 -6.88 -31.89
CA ASN A 21 5.78 -7.93 -32.89
C ASN A 21 5.83 -9.35 -32.33
N ASN A 22 6.42 -9.53 -31.14
CA ASN A 22 6.64 -10.85 -30.61
C ASN A 22 6.07 -11.11 -29.23
N LEU A 23 5.56 -10.07 -28.54
CA LEU A 23 5.08 -10.22 -27.19
C LEU A 23 3.64 -9.79 -27.07
N LYS A 24 2.83 -10.63 -26.48
CA LYS A 24 1.46 -10.29 -26.13
C LYS A 24 1.45 -9.57 -24.80
N TYR A 25 0.49 -8.67 -24.60
CA TYR A 25 0.35 -7.98 -23.35
C TYR A 25 0.23 -8.95 -22.17
N GLY A 26 -0.48 -10.07 -22.38
CA GLY A 26 -0.66 -11.07 -21.33
C GLY A 26 0.64 -11.72 -20.90
N ASP A 27 1.61 -11.85 -21.80
CA ASP A 27 2.91 -12.43 -21.44
C ASP A 27 3.63 -11.53 -20.45
N ILE A 28 3.62 -10.24 -20.66
CA ILE A 28 4.25 -9.27 -19.77
C ILE A 28 3.51 -9.20 -18.45
N TYR A 29 2.19 -9.17 -18.47
CA TYR A 29 1.37 -9.09 -17.28
C TYR A 29 1.58 -10.32 -16.40
N LEU A 30 1.59 -11.51 -16.99
CA LEU A 30 1.80 -12.74 -16.26
C LEU A 30 3.20 -12.79 -15.66
N GLN A 31 4.20 -12.34 -16.39
CA GLN A 31 5.57 -12.29 -15.89
C GLN A 31 5.67 -11.36 -14.70
N ASN A 32 5.00 -10.23 -14.75
CA ASN A 32 4.97 -9.29 -13.62
C ASN A 32 4.37 -9.94 -12.38
N GLU A 33 3.26 -10.67 -12.55
CA GLU A 33 2.64 -11.35 -11.41
C GLU A 33 3.56 -12.40 -10.80
N ILE A 34 4.23 -13.15 -11.63
CA ILE A 34 5.16 -14.18 -11.17
C ILE A 34 6.29 -13.56 -10.37
N GLU A 35 6.88 -12.50 -10.89
CA GLU A 35 8.01 -11.86 -10.23
C GLU A 35 7.61 -11.19 -8.92
N GLN A 36 6.45 -10.55 -8.88
CA GLN A 36 5.97 -9.93 -7.65
C GLN A 36 5.69 -10.99 -6.59
N SER A 37 5.13 -12.11 -6.99
CA SER A 37 4.88 -13.20 -6.06
C SER A 37 6.17 -13.76 -5.50
N LYS A 38 7.17 -13.97 -6.36
CA LYS A 38 8.48 -14.46 -5.91
C LYS A 38 9.11 -13.49 -4.93
N TYR A 39 9.07 -12.21 -5.24
CA TYR A 39 9.63 -11.21 -4.36
C TYR A 39 8.93 -11.24 -2.99
N ASN A 40 7.60 -11.28 -3.01
CA ASN A 40 6.83 -11.23 -1.77
C ASN A 40 7.08 -12.43 -0.88
N PHE A 41 7.22 -13.62 -1.46
CA PHE A 41 7.29 -14.85 -0.66
C PHE A 41 8.69 -15.43 -0.51
N GLU A 42 9.61 -15.07 -1.38
CA GLU A 42 10.92 -15.75 -1.38
C GLU A 42 12.13 -14.84 -1.29
N TYR A 43 12.10 -13.70 -1.93
CA TYR A 43 13.31 -12.89 -2.10
C TYR A 43 13.37 -11.59 -1.30
N SER A 44 12.26 -11.11 -0.77
CA SER A 44 12.31 -9.88 0.02
C SER A 44 13.15 -10.10 1.28
N ASP A 45 13.95 -9.10 1.63
CA ASP A 45 14.84 -9.17 2.77
C ASP A 45 14.11 -8.72 4.03
N ALA A 46 13.83 -9.65 4.94
CA ALA A 46 13.05 -9.38 6.13
C ALA A 46 13.67 -8.31 7.02
N ASP A 47 14.97 -8.38 7.26
CA ASP A 47 15.62 -7.39 8.12
C ASP A 47 15.52 -5.99 7.53
N ARG A 48 15.70 -5.88 6.23
CA ARG A 48 15.58 -4.60 5.55
C ARG A 48 14.15 -4.07 5.64
N LEU A 49 13.16 -4.96 5.49
CA LEU A 49 11.77 -4.56 5.58
C LEU A 49 11.40 -4.07 6.97
N PHE A 50 11.93 -4.69 8.03
CA PHE A 50 11.71 -4.21 9.39
C PHE A 50 12.26 -2.80 9.56
N LYS A 51 13.45 -2.55 9.03
CA LYS A 51 14.06 -1.22 9.09
C LYS A 51 13.27 -0.20 8.30
N LEU A 52 12.76 -0.61 7.13
CA LEU A 52 11.93 0.28 6.32
C LEU A 52 10.64 0.64 7.04
N PHE A 53 10.01 -0.31 7.70
CA PHE A 53 8.79 -0.02 8.44
C PHE A 53 9.04 1.04 9.49
N ASP A 54 10.11 0.88 10.27
CA ASP A 54 10.46 1.85 11.30
C ASP A 54 10.77 3.21 10.70
N ALA A 55 11.51 3.25 9.59
CA ALA A 55 11.83 4.51 8.92
C ALA A 55 10.58 5.20 8.41
N TYR A 56 9.67 4.45 7.80
CA TYR A 56 8.42 5.01 7.30
C TYR A 56 7.55 5.53 8.44
N GLN A 57 7.53 4.83 9.57
CA GLN A 57 6.78 5.29 10.73
C GLN A 57 7.33 6.61 11.25
N GLN A 58 8.65 6.74 11.29
CA GLN A 58 9.27 8.00 11.69
C GLN A 58 8.88 9.13 10.74
N GLU A 59 8.78 8.83 9.43
CA GLU A 59 8.35 9.84 8.47
C GLU A 59 6.89 10.22 8.65
N VAL A 60 6.04 9.27 9.02
CA VAL A 60 4.66 9.58 9.33
C VAL A 60 4.60 10.60 10.48
N ASP A 61 5.36 10.33 11.54
CA ASP A 61 5.39 11.24 12.68
C ASP A 61 5.93 12.61 12.30
N ASN A 62 6.96 12.64 11.47
CA ASN A 62 7.54 13.89 10.99
C ASN A 62 6.52 14.69 10.18
N CYS A 63 5.80 14.04 9.29
CA CYS A 63 4.78 14.70 8.47
C CYS A 63 3.61 15.19 9.32
N ILE A 64 3.20 14.42 10.32
CA ILE A 64 2.13 14.84 11.22
C ILE A 64 2.55 16.07 12.00
N ASN A 65 3.77 16.10 12.51
CA ASN A 65 4.27 17.24 13.24
C ASN A 65 4.36 18.48 12.37
N ALA A 66 4.59 18.30 11.07
CA ALA A 66 4.61 19.40 10.11
C ALA A 66 3.23 19.72 9.56
N GLU A 67 2.20 18.99 10.01
CA GLU A 67 0.82 19.17 9.57
C GLU A 67 0.64 18.92 8.07
N LEU A 68 1.37 17.94 7.53
CA LEU A 68 1.30 17.57 6.12
C LEU A 68 0.51 16.27 5.98
N VAL A 69 -0.78 16.38 5.69
CA VAL A 69 -1.68 15.24 5.67
C VAL A 69 -1.37 14.26 4.53
N LEU A 70 -1.20 14.77 3.32
CA LEU A 70 -1.05 13.87 2.16
C LEU A 70 0.25 13.08 2.20
N PRO A 71 1.41 13.70 2.49
CA PRO A 71 2.63 12.91 2.67
C PRO A 71 2.52 11.93 3.83
N ALA A 72 1.88 12.32 4.93
CA ALA A 72 1.69 11.41 6.07
C ALA A 72 0.90 10.20 5.64
N TYR A 73 -0.18 10.40 4.89
CA TYR A 73 -1.00 9.31 4.40
C TYR A 73 -0.21 8.37 3.49
N ASP A 74 0.61 8.94 2.60
CA ASP A 74 1.45 8.13 1.71
C ASP A 74 2.37 7.22 2.50
N TYR A 75 2.97 7.73 3.57
CA TYR A 75 3.87 6.90 4.38
C TYR A 75 3.13 5.88 5.22
N VAL A 76 1.89 6.15 5.63
CA VAL A 76 1.05 5.13 6.27
C VAL A 76 0.80 3.98 5.30
N LEU A 77 0.51 4.30 4.04
CA LEU A 77 0.33 3.26 3.02
C LEU A 77 1.60 2.46 2.82
N LYS A 78 2.76 3.12 2.84
CA LYS A 78 4.04 2.42 2.73
C LYS A 78 4.28 1.49 3.92
N CYS A 79 3.91 1.92 5.11
CA CYS A 79 4.00 1.05 6.29
C CYS A 79 3.10 -0.17 6.15
N SER A 80 1.88 0.04 5.69
CA SER A 80 0.93 -1.05 5.49
C SER A 80 1.45 -2.05 4.45
N HIS A 81 1.97 -1.55 3.34
CA HIS A 81 2.54 -2.40 2.31
C HIS A 81 3.73 -3.20 2.83
N THR A 82 4.62 -2.54 3.58
CA THR A 82 5.79 -3.21 4.15
C THR A 82 5.38 -4.30 5.14
N PHE A 83 4.36 -4.02 5.96
CA PHE A 83 3.82 -5.02 6.86
C PHE A 83 3.28 -6.23 6.09
N ASN A 84 2.56 -5.98 5.01
CA ASN A 84 2.02 -7.07 4.20
C ASN A 84 3.14 -7.94 3.61
N LEU A 85 4.25 -7.33 3.21
CA LEU A 85 5.41 -8.08 2.72
C LEU A 85 6.02 -8.93 3.83
N LEU A 86 6.16 -8.38 5.03
CA LEU A 86 6.68 -9.14 6.17
C LEU A 86 5.77 -10.30 6.53
N ASP A 87 4.47 -10.06 6.49
CA ASP A 87 3.49 -11.10 6.78
C ASP A 87 3.56 -12.22 5.73
N ALA A 88 3.67 -11.85 4.46
CA ALA A 88 3.80 -12.82 3.37
C ALA A 88 5.07 -13.65 3.49
N ARG A 89 6.15 -13.07 4.02
CA ARG A 89 7.40 -13.81 4.23
C ARG A 89 7.31 -14.78 5.41
N GLY A 90 6.29 -14.65 6.23
CA GLY A 90 6.10 -15.55 7.36
C GLY A 90 7.11 -15.32 8.47
N VAL A 91 7.70 -14.12 8.56
CA VAL A 91 8.72 -13.83 9.57
C VAL A 91 8.17 -13.12 10.78
N ILE A 92 6.85 -12.92 10.82
CA ILE A 92 6.20 -12.21 11.91
C ILE A 92 5.41 -13.20 12.75
N SER A 93 5.62 -13.18 14.06
CA SER A 93 4.85 -14.01 14.98
C SER A 93 3.43 -13.46 15.12
N LYS A 94 2.56 -14.24 15.75
CA LYS A 94 1.19 -13.82 15.96
C LYS A 94 1.11 -12.54 16.80
N ASP A 95 1.92 -12.45 17.84
CA ASP A 95 1.95 -11.28 18.72
C ASP A 95 2.52 -10.08 18.00
N GLU A 96 3.56 -10.28 17.19
CA GLU A 96 4.14 -9.21 16.40
C GLU A 96 3.15 -8.69 15.37
N ARG A 97 2.37 -9.58 14.78
CA ARG A 97 1.35 -9.17 13.82
C ARG A 97 0.36 -8.20 14.44
N ILE A 98 -0.12 -8.54 15.64
CA ILE A 98 -1.05 -7.66 16.35
C ILE A 98 -0.42 -6.31 16.63
N ASN A 99 0.85 -6.33 17.04
CA ASN A 99 1.58 -5.10 17.33
C ASN A 99 1.72 -4.22 16.08
N PHE A 100 2.09 -4.80 14.94
CA PHE A 100 2.20 -4.05 13.70
C PHE A 100 0.86 -3.48 13.24
N ILE A 101 -0.20 -4.28 13.34
CA ILE A 101 -1.54 -3.81 12.99
C ILE A 101 -1.93 -2.61 13.84
N ASN A 102 -1.65 -2.68 15.15
CA ASN A 102 -1.96 -1.56 16.05
C ASN A 102 -1.15 -0.33 15.71
N ARG A 103 0.12 -0.50 15.33
CA ARG A 103 0.97 0.62 14.93
C ARG A 103 0.40 1.31 13.69
N VAL A 104 0.01 0.53 12.68
CA VAL A 104 -0.58 1.09 11.46
C VAL A 104 -1.89 1.80 11.77
N ARG A 105 -2.73 1.20 12.60
CA ARG A 105 -4.01 1.82 12.99
C ARG A 105 -3.80 3.14 13.72
N THR A 106 -2.83 3.18 14.61
CA THR A 106 -2.51 4.40 15.35
C THR A 106 -2.08 5.50 14.41
N MET A 107 -1.21 5.16 13.44
CA MET A 107 -0.77 6.13 12.44
C MET A 107 -1.94 6.62 11.59
N ALA A 108 -2.79 5.69 11.14
CA ALA A 108 -3.94 6.05 10.31
C ALA A 108 -4.91 6.95 11.07
N SER A 109 -5.13 6.66 12.36
CA SER A 109 -5.99 7.51 13.20
C SER A 109 -5.41 8.90 13.36
N ALA A 110 -4.10 9.01 13.54
CA ALA A 110 -3.46 10.30 13.69
C ALA A 110 -3.58 11.13 12.42
N VAL A 111 -3.42 10.50 11.26
CA VAL A 111 -3.58 11.19 9.97
C VAL A 111 -5.02 11.63 9.77
N ALA A 112 -5.98 10.76 10.10
CA ALA A 112 -7.39 11.11 9.97
C ALA A 112 -7.76 12.29 10.87
N LYS A 113 -7.24 12.28 12.09
CA LYS A 113 -7.49 13.37 13.04
C LYS A 113 -6.90 14.68 12.51
N LEU A 114 -5.68 14.63 11.98
CA LEU A 114 -5.06 15.81 11.41
C LEU A 114 -5.86 16.33 10.21
N TYR A 115 -6.36 15.44 9.38
CA TYR A 115 -7.18 15.81 8.23
C TYR A 115 -8.44 16.56 8.70
N VAL A 116 -9.12 16.01 9.69
CA VAL A 116 -10.33 16.65 10.24
C VAL A 116 -10.01 18.02 10.81
N GLN A 117 -8.92 18.14 11.54
CA GLN A 117 -8.50 19.42 12.10
C GLN A 117 -8.24 20.45 11.02
N GLN A 118 -7.60 20.05 9.93
CA GLN A 118 -7.36 20.96 8.82
C GLN A 118 -8.66 21.40 8.16
N ARG A 119 -9.59 20.46 8.00
CA ARG A 119 -10.89 20.76 7.42
C ARG A 119 -11.67 21.73 8.32
N GLU A 120 -11.57 21.57 9.63
CA GLU A 120 -12.21 22.49 10.56
C GLU A 120 -11.64 23.88 10.44
N LYS A 121 -10.32 23.98 10.29
CA LYS A 121 -9.69 25.29 10.13
C LYS A 121 -10.14 25.97 8.84
N LEU A 122 -10.44 25.20 7.82
CA LEU A 122 -10.94 25.73 6.57
C LEU A 122 -12.46 25.93 6.58
N GLY A 123 -13.12 25.65 7.71
CA GLY A 123 -14.55 25.83 7.85
C GLY A 123 -15.37 24.78 7.12
N PHE A 124 -14.81 23.60 6.85
CA PHE A 124 -15.47 22.53 6.12
C PHE A 124 -16.11 23.07 4.84
N PRO A 125 -15.32 23.59 3.91
CA PRO A 125 -15.88 24.28 2.75
C PRO A 125 -16.88 23.44 1.96
N LEU A 126 -16.71 22.12 1.93
CA LEU A 126 -17.63 21.26 1.21
C LEU A 126 -18.96 21.10 1.93
N LEU A 127 -18.96 21.23 3.25
CA LEU A 127 -20.19 21.11 4.03
C LEU A 127 -20.95 22.43 4.09
N CYS A 128 -20.25 23.50 3.94
CA CYS A 128 -20.87 24.81 4.02
C CYS A 128 -21.59 25.22 2.74
N ARG A 129 -21.50 24.42 1.71
CA ARG A 129 -22.19 24.74 0.47
C ARG A 129 -23.55 24.20 0.38
#